data_51efd06aa87a7a20217dcc0592b1fc66
#
_entry.id   51efd06aa87a7a20217dcc0592b1fc66
#
_cell.length_a   1.000
_cell.length_b   1.000
_cell.length_c   1.000
_cell.angle_alpha   90.00
_cell.angle_beta   90.00
_cell.angle_gamma   90.00
#
_symmetry.space_group_name_H-M   'P 1'
#
loop_
_entity.id
_entity.type
_entity.pdbx_description
1 polymer ?
#
loop_
_entity_poly.entity_id
_entity_poly.type
_entity_poly.pdbx_seq_one_letter_code
_entity_poly.pdbx_strand_id
1 'polypeptide(L)'
;MAIAKDSFKSIPQNSSVLVLRSARLWMIQIIITAMNQYRKSNVDLLGQNAIVEELESNSGIDRIYNYGDGFFSLETIEPHLMEQLRSKAYEYVLLPMANNHLEGYRNVLDVARIIEPKVILGVYPEGSVFVIKEKKEDPIAAV
;
A
#
# COMPACT_ATOMS: atom_id res chain seq x y z
N MET A 1 -0.70 -18.23 3.48
CA MET A 1 -0.41 -17.34 2.35
C MET A 1 1.07 -17.34 2.05
N ALA A 2 1.42 -17.39 0.80
CA ALA A 2 2.80 -17.21 0.36
C ALA A 2 2.81 -16.30 -0.86
N ILE A 3 3.78 -15.38 -0.92
CA ILE A 3 3.95 -14.52 -2.07
C ILE A 3 5.12 -15.06 -2.89
N ALA A 4 4.82 -15.47 -4.13
CA ALA A 4 5.83 -15.98 -5.04
C ALA A 4 6.78 -14.85 -5.48
N LYS A 5 8.00 -15.24 -5.84
CA LYS A 5 9.04 -14.31 -6.30
C LYS A 5 8.55 -13.38 -7.41
N ASP A 6 7.71 -13.88 -8.31
CA ASP A 6 7.25 -13.12 -9.47
C ASP A 6 5.96 -12.32 -9.21
N SER A 7 5.34 -12.43 -8.02
CA SER A 7 4.11 -11.71 -7.71
C SER A 7 4.25 -10.20 -7.82
N PHE A 8 5.40 -9.66 -7.44
CA PHE A 8 5.70 -8.23 -7.52
C PHE A 8 6.62 -7.85 -8.69
N LYS A 9 6.72 -8.70 -9.71
CA LYS A 9 7.64 -8.46 -10.84
C LYS A 9 7.40 -7.15 -11.59
N SER A 10 6.17 -6.63 -11.54
CA SER A 10 5.81 -5.34 -12.15
C SER A 10 6.35 -4.14 -11.40
N ILE A 11 6.80 -4.34 -10.14
CA ILE A 11 7.36 -3.26 -9.33
C ILE A 11 8.88 -3.25 -9.54
N PRO A 12 9.45 -2.18 -10.10
CA PRO A 12 10.90 -2.08 -10.23
C PRO A 12 11.59 -2.09 -8.87
N GLN A 13 12.84 -2.55 -8.82
CA GLN A 13 13.63 -2.46 -7.59
C GLN A 13 13.80 -1.00 -7.17
N ASN A 14 13.85 -0.75 -5.87
CA ASN A 14 14.00 0.58 -5.28
C ASN A 14 12.85 1.54 -5.59
N SER A 15 11.66 1.02 -5.91
CA SER A 15 10.46 1.85 -6.07
C SER A 15 9.99 2.40 -4.73
N SER A 16 9.33 3.56 -4.77
CA SER A 16 8.65 4.11 -3.60
C SER A 16 7.29 3.43 -3.44
N VAL A 17 7.09 2.74 -2.34
CA VAL A 17 5.92 1.90 -2.11
C VAL A 17 5.30 2.21 -0.76
N LEU A 18 4.00 2.45 -0.75
CA LEU A 18 3.20 2.57 0.46
C LEU A 18 2.27 1.38 0.57
N VAL A 19 2.30 0.70 1.71
CA VAL A 19 1.37 -0.38 2.02
C VAL A 19 0.27 0.17 2.92
N LEU A 20 -0.99 -0.06 2.53
CA LEU A 20 -2.13 0.30 3.36
C LEU A 20 -2.47 -0.87 4.27
N ARG A 21 -2.64 -0.60 5.57
CA ARG A 21 -3.05 -1.66 6.50
C ARG A 21 -4.56 -1.89 6.36
N SER A 22 -4.95 -2.62 5.35
CA SER A 22 -6.34 -2.98 5.05
C SER A 22 -6.65 -4.45 5.30
N ALA A 23 -5.67 -5.21 5.80
CA ALA A 23 -5.79 -6.61 6.13
C ALA A 23 -5.06 -6.90 7.45
N ARG A 24 -5.08 -8.16 7.88
CA ARG A 24 -4.48 -8.57 9.16
C ARG A 24 -2.96 -8.41 9.15
N LEU A 25 -2.40 -8.18 10.33
CA LEU A 25 -0.99 -7.95 10.54
C LEU A 25 -0.08 -9.01 9.89
N TRP A 26 -0.43 -10.29 10.00
CA TRP A 26 0.39 -11.36 9.44
C TRP A 26 0.54 -11.23 7.91
N MET A 27 -0.51 -10.78 7.23
CA MET A 27 -0.49 -10.56 5.78
C MET A 27 0.41 -9.37 5.43
N ILE A 28 0.33 -8.30 6.20
CA ILE A 28 1.19 -7.13 6.02
C ILE A 28 2.66 -7.52 6.18
N GLN A 29 2.98 -8.32 7.19
CA GLN A 29 4.36 -8.78 7.43
C GLN A 29 4.89 -9.63 6.27
N ILE A 30 4.06 -10.50 5.69
CA ILE A 30 4.44 -11.31 4.53
C ILE A 30 4.74 -10.41 3.33
N ILE A 31 3.91 -9.40 3.09
CA ILE A 31 4.09 -8.45 1.99
C ILE A 31 5.41 -7.68 2.16
N ILE A 32 5.68 -7.16 3.35
CA ILE A 32 6.91 -6.44 3.65
C ILE A 32 8.14 -7.31 3.39
N THR A 33 8.10 -8.55 3.89
CA THR A 33 9.19 -9.50 3.69
C THR A 33 9.43 -9.79 2.21
N ALA A 34 8.36 -10.01 1.44
CA ALA A 34 8.46 -10.26 0.01
C ALA A 34 9.03 -9.06 -0.74
N MET A 35 8.60 -7.85 -0.40
CA MET A 35 9.13 -6.62 -1.02
C MET A 35 10.62 -6.46 -0.74
N ASN A 36 11.05 -6.69 0.49
CA ASN A 36 12.46 -6.61 0.86
C ASN A 36 13.30 -7.67 0.14
N GLN A 37 12.80 -8.91 0.13
CA GLN A 37 13.54 -10.05 -0.41
C GLN A 37 13.62 -10.03 -1.94
N TYR A 38 12.49 -9.75 -2.62
CA TYR A 38 12.40 -9.92 -4.07
C TYR A 38 12.58 -8.62 -4.85
N ARG A 39 12.24 -7.48 -4.26
CA ARG A 39 12.37 -6.18 -4.93
C ARG A 39 13.40 -5.27 -4.29
N LYS A 40 14.04 -5.72 -3.21
CA LYS A 40 15.05 -4.96 -2.45
C LYS A 40 14.56 -3.54 -2.13
N SER A 41 13.29 -3.44 -1.81
CA SER A 41 12.62 -2.19 -1.49
C SER A 41 12.08 -2.25 -0.07
N ASN A 42 12.43 -1.26 0.74
CA ASN A 42 11.70 -1.00 1.96
C ASN A 42 10.39 -0.33 1.58
N VAL A 43 9.42 -0.40 2.49
CA VAL A 43 8.11 0.19 2.27
C VAL A 43 7.79 1.22 3.34
N ASP A 44 6.91 2.16 3.03
CA ASP A 44 6.21 2.95 4.03
C ASP A 44 4.88 2.26 4.33
N LEU A 45 4.34 2.50 5.51
CA LEU A 45 3.09 1.88 5.96
C LEU A 45 2.14 2.95 6.50
N LEU A 46 0.88 2.86 6.11
CA LEU A 46 -0.20 3.63 6.72
C LEU A 46 -1.07 2.70 7.56
N GLY A 47 -1.12 2.93 8.86
CA GLY A 47 -1.82 2.05 9.77
C GLY A 47 -2.36 2.71 11.03
N GLN A 48 -3.06 1.90 11.83
CA GLN A 48 -3.66 2.30 13.10
C GLN A 48 -2.65 2.22 14.25
N ASN A 49 -2.98 2.90 15.36
CA ASN A 49 -2.21 2.82 16.60
C ASN A 49 -1.85 1.39 17.00
N ALA A 50 -2.82 0.48 16.90
CA ALA A 50 -2.66 -0.90 17.37
C ALA A 50 -1.52 -1.66 16.69
N ILE A 51 -1.16 -1.32 15.47
CA ILE A 51 -0.11 -2.03 14.73
C ILE A 51 1.23 -1.28 14.71
N VAL A 52 1.25 -0.02 15.07
CA VAL A 52 2.48 0.78 15.04
C VAL A 52 3.52 0.18 15.96
N GLU A 53 3.14 -0.14 17.19
CA GLU A 53 4.06 -0.73 18.17
C GLU A 53 4.66 -2.05 17.71
N GLU A 54 3.86 -2.86 17.00
CA GLU A 54 4.30 -4.19 16.55
C GLU A 54 5.24 -4.12 15.34
N LEU A 55 5.12 -3.06 14.56
CA LEU A 55 5.88 -2.93 13.30
C LEU A 55 6.98 -1.88 13.35
N GLU A 56 7.04 -1.02 14.37
CA GLU A 56 8.02 0.06 14.40
C GLU A 56 9.47 -0.40 14.43
N SER A 57 9.74 -1.62 14.90
CA SER A 57 11.08 -2.21 14.91
C SER A 57 11.39 -3.01 13.64
N ASN A 58 10.47 -3.09 12.68
CA ASN A 58 10.68 -3.82 11.45
C ASN A 58 11.61 -3.03 10.52
N SER A 59 12.81 -3.58 10.27
CA SER A 59 13.82 -2.92 9.43
C SER A 59 13.42 -2.82 7.94
N GLY A 60 12.40 -3.53 7.53
CA GLY A 60 11.87 -3.47 6.16
C GLY A 60 10.90 -2.31 5.93
N ILE A 61 10.60 -1.53 6.97
CA ILE A 61 9.72 -0.37 6.88
C ILE A 61 10.56 0.88 7.12
N ASP A 62 10.52 1.83 6.20
CA ASP A 62 11.22 3.10 6.36
C ASP A 62 10.42 4.06 7.23
N ARG A 63 9.11 4.14 7.03
CA ARG A 63 8.26 5.06 7.75
C ARG A 63 6.88 4.48 8.00
N ILE A 64 6.38 4.68 9.23
CA ILE A 64 5.00 4.32 9.59
C ILE A 64 4.23 5.61 9.81
N TYR A 65 3.14 5.75 9.04
CA TYR A 65 2.18 6.83 9.24
C TYR A 65 1.03 6.30 10.09
N ASN A 66 0.85 6.88 11.26
CA ASN A 66 -0.18 6.49 12.20
C ASN A 66 -1.38 7.43 12.05
N TYR A 67 -2.52 6.92 11.61
CA TYR A 67 -3.72 7.74 11.47
C TYR A 67 -4.61 7.74 12.72
N GLY A 68 -4.20 7.06 13.78
CA GLY A 68 -4.96 6.96 15.01
C GLY A 68 -5.79 5.70 15.08
N ASP A 69 -6.98 5.79 15.65
CA ASP A 69 -7.90 4.68 15.81
C ASP A 69 -9.08 4.81 14.85
N GLY A 70 -9.84 3.71 14.70
CA GLY A 70 -11.04 3.69 13.90
C GLY A 70 -10.88 3.02 12.55
N PHE A 71 -11.91 3.12 11.73
CA PHE A 71 -11.92 2.50 10.41
C PHE A 71 -11.01 3.22 9.44
N PHE A 72 -10.45 2.46 8.52
CA PHE A 72 -9.62 2.99 7.46
C PHE A 72 -10.50 3.67 6.40
N SER A 73 -10.66 4.99 6.51
CA SER A 73 -11.47 5.77 5.58
C SER A 73 -10.99 7.21 5.50
N LEU A 74 -11.44 7.94 4.47
CA LEU A 74 -11.14 9.37 4.32
C LEU A 74 -11.66 10.22 5.49
N GLU A 75 -12.76 9.79 6.10
CA GLU A 75 -13.35 10.51 7.25
C GLU A 75 -12.51 10.37 8.51
N THR A 76 -11.81 9.26 8.65
CA THR A 76 -11.01 8.94 9.84
C THR A 76 -9.60 9.52 9.74
N ILE A 77 -9.05 9.59 8.53
CA ILE A 77 -7.68 10.04 8.31
C ILE A 77 -7.65 11.57 8.21
N GLU A 78 -6.83 12.18 9.05
CA GLU A 78 -6.68 13.63 9.09
C GLU A 78 -6.24 14.19 7.71
N PRO A 79 -6.87 15.30 7.24
CA PRO A 79 -6.51 15.91 5.95
C PRO A 79 -5.03 16.27 5.82
N HIS A 80 -4.40 16.72 6.91
CA HIS A 80 -2.97 17.04 6.90
C HIS A 80 -2.11 15.81 6.62
N LEU A 81 -2.47 14.66 7.18
CA LEU A 81 -1.79 13.40 6.91
C LEU A 81 -1.97 12.98 5.45
N MET A 82 -3.19 13.12 4.91
CA MET A 82 -3.44 12.83 3.51
C MET A 82 -2.59 13.68 2.58
N GLU A 83 -2.47 14.97 2.88
CA GLU A 83 -1.62 15.88 2.10
C GLU A 83 -0.15 15.48 2.18
N GLN A 84 0.31 15.08 3.34
CA GLN A 84 1.68 14.60 3.55
C GLN A 84 1.96 13.34 2.71
N LEU A 85 1.01 12.38 2.69
CA LEU A 85 1.14 11.16 1.90
C LEU A 85 1.14 11.47 0.40
N ARG A 86 0.27 12.37 -0.03
CA ARG A 86 0.21 12.78 -1.44
C ARG A 86 1.50 13.47 -1.90
N SER A 87 2.08 14.31 -1.06
CA SER A 87 3.31 15.03 -1.39
C SER A 87 4.53 14.12 -1.52
N LYS A 88 4.47 12.90 -0.99
CA LYS A 88 5.53 11.88 -1.15
C LYS A 88 5.63 11.35 -2.57
N ALA A 89 4.59 11.49 -3.37
CA ALA A 89 4.55 11.03 -4.76
C ALA A 89 4.91 9.54 -4.90
N TYR A 90 4.23 8.68 -4.17
CA TYR A 90 4.45 7.23 -4.23
C TYR A 90 4.24 6.70 -5.65
N GLU A 91 5.13 5.81 -6.09
CA GLU A 91 4.97 5.12 -7.36
C GLU A 91 3.91 4.02 -7.24
N TYR A 92 3.91 3.29 -6.14
CA TYR A 92 2.99 2.18 -5.91
C TYR A 92 2.33 2.29 -4.55
N VAL A 93 1.03 2.02 -4.52
CA VAL A 93 0.29 1.79 -3.28
C VAL A 93 -0.25 0.37 -3.33
N LEU A 94 0.06 -0.41 -2.30
CA LEU A 94 -0.42 -1.79 -2.17
C LEU A 94 -1.63 -1.83 -1.25
N LEU A 95 -2.69 -2.48 -1.73
CA LEU A 95 -3.94 -2.65 -1.00
C LEU A 95 -4.13 -4.14 -0.71
N PRO A 96 -3.67 -4.62 0.46
CA PRO A 96 -3.88 -6.01 0.87
C PRO A 96 -5.35 -6.28 1.16
N MET A 97 -5.83 -7.44 0.75
CA MET A 97 -7.23 -7.83 0.86
C MET A 97 -7.39 -9.13 1.65
N ALA A 98 -8.34 -9.16 2.57
CA ALA A 98 -8.67 -10.34 3.34
C ALA A 98 -9.60 -11.31 2.58
N ASN A 99 -10.17 -10.86 1.46
CA ASN A 99 -11.02 -11.67 0.58
C ASN A 99 -10.89 -11.15 -0.86
N ASN A 100 -11.60 -11.78 -1.80
CA ASN A 100 -11.51 -11.45 -3.22
C ASN A 100 -12.59 -10.44 -3.67
N HIS A 101 -13.24 -9.75 -2.75
CA HIS A 101 -14.33 -8.82 -3.03
C HIS A 101 -13.85 -7.36 -2.94
N LEU A 102 -13.38 -6.81 -4.05
CA LEU A 102 -12.85 -5.44 -4.09
C LEU A 102 -13.87 -4.40 -3.62
N GLU A 103 -15.15 -4.61 -3.88
CA GLU A 103 -16.20 -3.68 -3.47
C GLU A 103 -16.28 -3.48 -1.96
N GLY A 104 -15.83 -4.45 -1.16
CA GLY A 104 -15.72 -4.33 0.30
C GLY A 104 -14.60 -3.41 0.76
N TYR A 105 -13.72 -3.01 -0.15
CA TYR A 105 -12.56 -2.15 0.13
C TYR A 105 -12.71 -0.74 -0.43
N ARG A 106 -13.94 -0.31 -0.71
CA ARG A 106 -14.18 1.01 -1.29
C ARG A 106 -13.56 2.14 -0.46
N ASN A 107 -13.69 2.08 0.86
CA ASN A 107 -13.14 3.12 1.73
C ASN A 107 -11.61 3.19 1.64
N VAL A 108 -10.96 2.03 1.60
CA VAL A 108 -9.49 1.94 1.47
C VAL A 108 -9.07 2.43 0.09
N LEU A 109 -9.81 2.05 -0.94
CA LEU A 109 -9.52 2.46 -2.31
C LEU A 109 -9.66 3.97 -2.50
N ASP A 110 -10.63 4.61 -1.83
CA ASP A 110 -10.77 6.07 -1.85
C ASP A 110 -9.54 6.74 -1.28
N VAL A 111 -8.99 6.22 -0.17
CA VAL A 111 -7.74 6.72 0.41
C VAL A 111 -6.59 6.58 -0.59
N ALA A 112 -6.45 5.41 -1.21
CA ALA A 112 -5.40 5.17 -2.19
C ALA A 112 -5.49 6.14 -3.38
N ARG A 113 -6.70 6.42 -3.86
CA ARG A 113 -6.91 7.34 -4.99
C ARG A 113 -6.53 8.77 -4.65
N ILE A 114 -6.83 9.23 -3.44
CA ILE A 114 -6.47 10.59 -2.99
C ILE A 114 -4.96 10.75 -2.86
N ILE A 115 -4.24 9.69 -2.52
CA ILE A 115 -2.77 9.69 -2.47
C ILE A 115 -2.16 9.89 -3.86
N GLU A 116 -2.89 9.56 -4.91
CA GLU A 116 -2.49 9.72 -6.32
C GLU A 116 -1.16 9.02 -6.67
N PRO A 117 -1.01 7.72 -6.38
CA PRO A 117 0.18 7.00 -6.83
C PRO A 117 0.13 6.77 -8.34
N LYS A 118 1.24 6.34 -8.92
CA LYS A 118 1.25 5.92 -10.32
C LYS A 118 0.42 4.67 -10.54
N VAL A 119 0.51 3.71 -9.61
CA VAL A 119 -0.19 2.42 -9.71
C VAL A 119 -0.75 2.03 -8.35
N ILE A 120 -2.00 1.56 -8.32
CA ILE A 120 -2.59 0.93 -7.16
C ILE A 120 -2.68 -0.57 -7.46
N LEU A 121 -2.04 -1.38 -6.62
CA LEU A 121 -2.05 -2.83 -6.73
C LEU A 121 -2.83 -3.45 -5.58
N GLY A 122 -3.73 -4.38 -5.91
CA GLY A 122 -4.37 -5.21 -4.92
C GLY A 122 -3.57 -6.48 -4.68
N VAL A 123 -3.58 -6.98 -3.46
CA VAL A 123 -2.96 -8.25 -3.09
C VAL A 123 -4.06 -9.16 -2.55
N TYR A 124 -4.35 -10.24 -3.26
CA TYR A 124 -5.35 -11.21 -2.84
C TYR A 124 -4.87 -12.05 -1.65
N PRO A 125 -5.78 -12.66 -0.89
CA PRO A 125 -5.39 -13.47 0.28
C PRO A 125 -4.45 -14.62 -0.04
N GLU A 126 -4.50 -15.18 -1.25
CA GLU A 126 -3.59 -16.25 -1.66
C GLU A 126 -2.23 -15.75 -2.14
N GLY A 127 -2.04 -14.43 -2.23
CA GLY A 127 -0.76 -13.83 -2.55
C GLY A 127 -0.62 -13.34 -3.99
N SER A 128 -1.61 -13.53 -4.86
CA SER A 128 -1.55 -12.96 -6.20
C SER A 128 -1.79 -11.45 -6.18
N VAL A 129 -1.21 -10.75 -7.15
CA VAL A 129 -1.21 -9.30 -7.24
C VAL A 129 -1.88 -8.89 -8.55
N PHE A 130 -2.70 -7.86 -8.48
CA PHE A 130 -3.43 -7.36 -9.65
C PHE A 130 -3.45 -5.83 -9.67
N VAL A 131 -3.54 -5.25 -10.86
CA VAL A 131 -3.63 -3.80 -11.03
C VAL A 131 -5.08 -3.36 -10.80
N ILE A 132 -5.28 -2.47 -9.82
CA ILE A 132 -6.58 -1.85 -9.58
C ILE A 132 -6.70 -0.59 -10.41
N LYS A 133 -5.67 0.25 -10.40
CA LYS A 133 -5.65 1.50 -11.14
C LYS A 133 -4.23 1.82 -11.56
N GLU A 134 -4.08 2.28 -12.79
CA GLU A 134 -2.82 2.76 -13.33
C GLU A 134 -3.03 4.15 -13.90
N LYS A 135 -2.15 5.09 -13.52
CA LYS A 135 -2.18 6.44 -14.06
C LYS A 135 -1.63 6.40 -15.48
N LYS A 136 -2.52 6.64 -16.46
CA LYS A 136 -2.12 6.70 -17.86
C LYS A 136 -1.51 8.06 -18.18
N GLU A 137 -0.44 8.06 -18.97
CA GLU A 137 0.06 9.29 -19.52
C GLU A 137 -0.98 9.86 -20.49
N ASP A 138 -1.19 11.19 -20.40
CA ASP A 138 -2.04 11.89 -21.35
C ASP A 138 -1.28 11.98 -22.68
N PRO A 139 -1.78 11.38 -23.78
CA PRO A 139 -1.12 11.46 -25.09
C PRO A 139 -0.92 12.91 -25.56
N ILE A 140 -1.80 13.82 -25.17
CA ILE A 140 -1.69 15.24 -25.52
C ILE A 140 -0.55 15.89 -24.74
N ALA A 141 -0.38 15.53 -23.46
CA ALA A 141 0.71 16.04 -22.64
C ALA A 141 2.08 15.53 -23.10
N ALA A 142 2.12 14.41 -23.81
CA ALA A 142 3.35 13.81 -24.32
C ALA A 142 3.81 14.41 -25.67
N VAL A 143 3.02 15.25 -26.26
CA VAL A 143 3.31 15.88 -27.55
C VAL A 143 4.19 17.11 -27.43
#